data_7116f39cd772671d079cf72e8863351f
#
_entry.id   7116f39cd772671d079cf72e8863351f
#
_cell.length_a   1.000
_cell.length_b   1.000
_cell.length_c   1.000
_cell.angle_alpha   90.00
_cell.angle_beta   90.00
_cell.angle_gamma   90.00
#
_symmetry.space_group_name_H-M   'P 1'
#
loop_
_entity.id
_entity.type
_entity.pdbx_description
1 polymer ?
#
loop_
_entity_poly.entity_id
_entity_poly.type
_entity_poly.pdbx_seq_one_letter_code
_entity_poly.pdbx_strand_id
1 'polypeptide(L)'
;MKQSFIPAFKKYYGSPPQLLSSAPGRINIIGEHTDYNLGYVLPAALNLQNYCLLSKRPDEKVCFWAEDFKDKDEFLLGKISFSEDKKWVNYIRGIFWVLEEEGFGLQGINGFLWGDIPLEAGLSSSAALEVSVLNGLRALFRLDLEPIKRVKLARKAENEFVGVQCGIMDQFISVFGKKNKALFLDCETLESKLLPLRLGKGGLRICVYESGVKRELASSEYNKRRDDSGRALELLKKFGARDYKGISLSFLEKKRKEMDGVLFRRARHVITENQRVREAVQAMEKDDFRLLGELIFGSHESLRDDYEVSCPELDLLYEMAREFPGCYGARLTGAGFGGSGIALVRKERIPSFRVKLFKEAARRGFVRPEFYEVKIGAGARTVFLSEEDN
;
A
#
# COMPACT_ATOMS: atom_id res chain seq x y z
N MET A 1 5.40 24.08 0.95
CA MET A 1 4.46 23.28 1.75
C MET A 1 5.13 22.36 2.80
N LYS A 2 6.31 21.75 2.53
CA LYS A 2 6.96 20.78 3.45
C LYS A 2 7.52 21.38 4.74
N GLN A 3 7.86 22.66 4.75
CA GLN A 3 8.35 23.40 5.93
C GLN A 3 7.25 24.16 6.66
N SER A 4 6.00 24.09 6.19
CA SER A 4 4.88 24.87 6.75
C SER A 4 4.52 24.50 8.19
N PHE A 5 4.91 23.31 8.67
CA PHE A 5 4.60 22.81 10.02
C PHE A 5 5.76 22.96 11.03
N ILE A 6 6.93 23.49 10.63
CA ILE A 6 8.02 23.80 11.57
C ILE A 6 7.58 24.81 12.65
N PRO A 7 6.87 25.89 12.33
CA PRO A 7 6.33 26.79 13.37
C PRO A 7 5.35 26.12 14.32
N ALA A 8 4.51 25.20 13.79
CA ALA A 8 3.59 24.45 14.63
C ALA A 8 4.35 23.50 15.57
N PHE A 9 5.36 22.79 15.07
CA PHE A 9 6.25 21.96 15.90
C PHE A 9 6.87 22.76 17.06
N LYS A 10 7.47 23.92 16.75
CA LYS A 10 8.05 24.82 17.77
C LYS A 10 7.02 25.28 18.80
N LYS A 11 5.81 25.60 18.36
CA LYS A 11 4.72 26.01 19.25
C LYS A 11 4.32 24.88 20.21
N TYR A 12 4.28 23.61 19.75
CA TYR A 12 3.90 22.48 20.59
C TYR A 12 5.01 22.03 21.56
N TYR A 13 6.28 22.07 21.12
CA TYR A 13 7.38 21.43 21.84
C TYR A 13 8.42 22.41 22.40
N GLY A 14 8.29 23.71 22.12
CA GLY A 14 9.20 24.75 22.61
C GLY A 14 10.59 24.76 22.00
N SER A 15 10.88 23.82 21.06
CA SER A 15 12.16 23.69 20.37
C SER A 15 11.95 23.36 18.89
N PRO A 16 12.92 23.67 18.01
CA PRO A 16 12.80 23.31 16.60
C PRO A 16 12.95 21.81 16.38
N PRO A 17 12.37 21.26 15.29
CA PRO A 17 12.66 19.90 14.86
C PRO A 17 14.09 19.75 14.34
N GLN A 18 14.69 18.58 14.49
CA GLN A 18 16.04 18.26 14.02
C GLN A 18 16.06 17.66 12.63
N LEU A 19 14.98 16.95 12.25
CA LEU A 19 14.87 16.34 10.93
C LEU A 19 13.41 16.25 10.45
N LEU A 20 13.29 16.18 9.13
CA LEU A 20 12.07 15.80 8.42
C LEU A 20 12.27 14.42 7.81
N SER A 21 11.39 13.49 8.14
CA SER A 21 11.26 12.21 7.47
C SER A 21 9.99 12.17 6.63
N SER A 22 9.99 11.43 5.55
CA SER A 22 8.78 11.17 4.78
C SER A 22 8.82 9.82 4.08
N ALA A 23 7.63 9.23 3.88
CA ALA A 23 7.46 7.99 3.16
C ALA A 23 6.18 8.00 2.32
N PRO A 24 6.20 7.42 1.11
CA PRO A 24 5.08 7.45 0.19
C PRO A 24 4.04 6.39 0.49
N GLY A 25 2.78 6.70 0.16
CA GLY A 25 1.79 5.68 -0.13
C GLY A 25 2.08 4.99 -1.47
N ARG A 26 1.23 4.03 -1.85
CA ARG A 26 1.41 3.25 -3.08
C ARG A 26 0.10 2.97 -3.79
N ILE A 27 0.23 2.69 -5.06
CA ILE A 27 -0.70 1.84 -5.82
C ILE A 27 -0.03 0.50 -6.10
N ASN A 28 -0.83 -0.54 -6.32
CA ASN A 28 -0.34 -1.76 -6.93
C ASN A 28 -0.90 -1.85 -8.35
N ILE A 29 -0.04 -1.86 -9.36
CA ILE A 29 -0.45 -1.89 -10.77
C ILE A 29 -1.16 -3.20 -11.05
N ILE A 30 -0.60 -4.33 -10.55
CA ILE A 30 -1.17 -5.67 -10.64
C ILE A 30 -0.50 -6.58 -9.61
N GLY A 31 -1.16 -7.67 -9.18
CA GLY A 31 -0.63 -8.60 -8.17
C GLY A 31 -1.27 -8.37 -6.79
N GLU A 32 -2.60 -8.11 -6.74
CA GLU A 32 -3.28 -7.99 -5.45
C GLU A 32 -3.50 -9.35 -4.80
N HIS A 33 -3.40 -9.37 -3.46
CA HIS A 33 -3.58 -10.56 -2.62
C HIS A 33 -2.59 -11.70 -2.92
N THR A 34 -1.47 -11.41 -3.58
CA THR A 34 -0.40 -12.37 -3.85
C THR A 34 0.78 -12.26 -2.89
N ASP A 35 1.00 -11.12 -2.26
CA ASP A 35 2.16 -10.83 -1.41
C ASP A 35 2.21 -11.70 -0.14
N TYR A 36 1.11 -11.85 0.57
CA TYR A 36 1.05 -12.76 1.73
C TYR A 36 0.95 -14.25 1.35
N ASN A 37 0.71 -14.53 0.05
CA ASN A 37 0.81 -15.85 -0.56
C ASN A 37 2.21 -16.12 -1.18
N LEU A 38 3.21 -15.30 -0.85
CA LEU A 38 4.59 -15.39 -1.32
C LEU A 38 4.72 -15.31 -2.85
N GLY A 39 3.77 -14.65 -3.50
CA GLY A 39 3.69 -14.45 -4.94
C GLY A 39 4.41 -13.21 -5.45
N TYR A 40 4.05 -12.81 -6.66
CA TYR A 40 4.61 -11.64 -7.33
C TYR A 40 3.69 -10.43 -7.22
N VAL A 41 4.26 -9.24 -7.07
CA VAL A 41 3.55 -7.95 -7.07
C VAL A 41 4.26 -6.92 -7.94
N LEU A 42 3.53 -5.90 -8.40
CA LEU A 42 4.07 -4.82 -9.22
C LEU A 42 3.62 -3.44 -8.71
N PRO A 43 3.99 -3.05 -7.49
CA PRO A 43 3.61 -1.75 -6.93
C PRO A 43 4.42 -0.59 -7.52
N ALA A 44 3.89 0.62 -7.30
CA ALA A 44 4.57 1.88 -7.56
C ALA A 44 4.32 2.87 -6.42
N ALA A 45 5.39 3.53 -5.94
CA ALA A 45 5.30 4.56 -4.92
C ALA A 45 4.60 5.81 -5.48
N LEU A 46 3.72 6.41 -4.70
CA LEU A 46 3.04 7.65 -5.08
C LEU A 46 3.86 8.89 -4.71
N ASN A 47 3.51 10.02 -5.29
CA ASN A 47 3.98 11.31 -4.83
C ASN A 47 3.26 11.82 -3.58
N LEU A 48 2.21 11.12 -3.14
CA LEU A 48 1.49 11.35 -1.89
C LEU A 48 2.25 10.68 -0.74
N GLN A 49 2.49 11.41 0.35
CA GLN A 49 3.39 10.96 1.41
C GLN A 49 2.82 11.24 2.80
N ASN A 50 3.26 10.46 3.78
CA ASN A 50 3.26 10.85 5.18
C ASN A 50 4.58 11.52 5.53
N TYR A 51 4.51 12.54 6.37
CA TYR A 51 5.62 13.36 6.83
C TYR A 51 5.70 13.31 8.35
N CYS A 52 6.93 13.31 8.86
CA CYS A 52 7.22 13.28 10.28
C CYS A 52 8.38 14.24 10.60
N LEU A 53 8.11 15.31 11.35
CA LEU A 53 9.15 16.13 11.98
C LEU A 53 9.53 15.50 13.32
N LEU A 54 10.82 15.43 13.62
CA LEU A 54 11.33 14.81 14.83
C LEU A 54 12.40 15.65 15.53
N SER A 55 12.40 15.64 16.87
CA SER A 55 13.52 16.06 17.70
C SER A 55 13.71 15.12 18.88
N LYS A 56 14.95 15.00 19.38
CA LYS A 56 15.29 14.24 20.59
C LYS A 56 14.78 14.98 21.83
N ARG A 57 14.47 14.19 22.87
CA ARG A 57 14.20 14.65 24.23
C ARG A 57 15.28 14.09 25.18
N PRO A 58 15.54 14.75 26.32
CA PRO A 58 16.51 14.25 27.30
C PRO A 58 15.95 13.11 28.19
N ASP A 59 14.63 12.90 28.18
CA ASP A 59 13.90 11.91 28.96
C ASP A 59 13.53 10.67 28.10
N GLU A 60 12.76 9.73 28.66
CA GLU A 60 12.28 8.53 27.98
C GLU A 60 10.87 8.69 27.39
N LYS A 61 10.31 9.91 27.40
CA LYS A 61 8.96 10.17 26.95
C LYS A 61 8.91 10.34 25.42
N VAL A 62 7.99 9.66 24.79
CA VAL A 62 7.66 9.79 23.38
C VAL A 62 6.35 10.58 23.25
N CYS A 63 6.39 11.67 22.50
CA CYS A 63 5.23 12.56 22.30
C CYS A 63 5.01 12.78 20.81
N PHE A 64 3.82 12.46 20.31
CA PHE A 64 3.43 12.73 18.94
C PHE A 64 2.17 13.59 18.86
N TRP A 65 2.19 14.57 17.96
CA TRP A 65 1.02 15.27 17.47
C TRP A 65 0.72 14.84 16.04
N ALA A 66 -0.52 14.48 15.75
CA ALA A 66 -0.98 14.14 14.41
C ALA A 66 -1.96 15.22 13.92
N GLU A 67 -1.50 15.99 12.94
CA GLU A 67 -2.23 17.15 12.42
C GLU A 67 -3.53 16.77 11.73
N ASP A 68 -3.54 15.65 11.01
CA ASP A 68 -4.72 15.18 10.27
C ASP A 68 -5.86 14.75 11.21
N PHE A 69 -5.51 14.26 12.41
CA PHE A 69 -6.48 13.85 13.44
C PHE A 69 -6.72 14.94 14.48
N LYS A 70 -5.92 16.02 14.52
CA LYS A 70 -5.92 17.04 15.59
C LYS A 70 -5.82 16.42 16.98
N ASP A 71 -5.00 15.39 17.10
CA ASP A 71 -4.88 14.55 18.28
C ASP A 71 -3.42 14.26 18.63
N LYS A 72 -3.18 13.89 19.88
CA LYS A 72 -1.85 13.59 20.39
C LYS A 72 -1.78 12.20 21.00
N ASP A 73 -0.58 11.64 21.01
CA ASP A 73 -0.22 10.44 21.77
C ASP A 73 1.04 10.68 22.60
N GLU A 74 1.07 10.10 23.79
CA GLU A 74 2.21 10.14 24.70
C GLU A 74 2.38 8.77 25.36
N PHE A 75 3.62 8.25 25.39
CA PHE A 75 3.97 7.01 26.07
C PHE A 75 5.43 7.05 26.55
N LEU A 76 5.80 6.09 27.39
CA LEU A 76 7.17 5.92 27.89
C LEU A 76 7.82 4.73 27.20
N LEU A 77 9.11 4.88 26.84
CA LEU A 77 9.95 3.76 26.43
C LEU A 77 9.99 2.70 27.53
N GLY A 78 10.10 1.43 27.16
CA GLY A 78 10.02 0.29 28.07
C GLY A 78 8.64 0.00 28.66
N LYS A 79 7.61 0.82 28.32
CA LYS A 79 6.21 0.64 28.79
C LYS A 79 5.22 0.83 27.64
N ILE A 80 5.54 0.28 26.47
CA ILE A 80 4.72 0.45 25.26
C ILE A 80 3.55 -0.53 25.33
N SER A 81 2.32 -0.01 25.25
CA SER A 81 1.09 -0.82 25.23
C SER A 81 0.20 -0.45 24.06
N PHE A 82 -0.60 -1.42 23.62
CA PHE A 82 -1.61 -1.20 22.59
C PHE A 82 -2.71 -0.23 23.12
N SER A 83 -3.19 0.64 22.25
CA SER A 83 -4.30 1.56 22.55
C SER A 83 -5.58 1.07 21.89
N GLU A 84 -6.60 0.79 22.69
CA GLU A 84 -7.93 0.42 22.18
C GLU A 84 -8.69 1.63 21.61
N ASP A 85 -8.49 2.80 22.19
CA ASP A 85 -9.23 4.02 21.85
C ASP A 85 -8.73 4.72 20.60
N LYS A 86 -7.42 4.67 20.33
CA LYS A 86 -6.76 5.42 19.26
C LYS A 86 -6.01 4.50 18.33
N LYS A 87 -6.67 4.04 17.27
CA LYS A 87 -6.07 3.07 16.33
C LYS A 87 -4.78 3.59 15.66
N TRP A 88 -4.73 4.88 15.30
CA TRP A 88 -3.60 5.46 14.58
C TRP A 88 -2.28 5.43 15.35
N VAL A 89 -2.35 5.55 16.70
CA VAL A 89 -1.15 5.56 17.54
C VAL A 89 -0.44 4.21 17.56
N ASN A 90 -1.17 3.12 17.33
CA ASN A 90 -0.60 1.76 17.38
C ASN A 90 0.42 1.51 16.28
N TYR A 91 0.30 2.15 15.14
CA TYR A 91 1.30 2.08 14.07
C TYR A 91 2.63 2.72 14.50
N ILE A 92 2.58 3.81 15.29
CA ILE A 92 3.76 4.46 15.84
C ILE A 92 4.33 3.65 16.99
N ARG A 93 3.50 3.29 17.96
CA ARG A 93 3.89 2.48 19.13
C ARG A 93 4.51 1.16 18.71
N GLY A 94 3.95 0.52 17.67
CA GLY A 94 4.49 -0.71 17.08
C GLY A 94 5.91 -0.55 16.53
N ILE A 95 6.24 0.61 15.94
CA ILE A 95 7.62 0.88 15.48
C ILE A 95 8.59 1.01 16.66
N PHE A 96 8.20 1.70 17.74
CA PHE A 96 9.03 1.76 18.92
C PHE A 96 9.17 0.41 19.60
N TRP A 97 8.05 -0.31 19.75
CA TRP A 97 8.03 -1.66 20.31
C TRP A 97 8.97 -2.61 19.55
N VAL A 98 8.91 -2.67 18.24
CA VAL A 98 9.76 -3.57 17.47
C VAL A 98 11.24 -3.19 17.53
N LEU A 99 11.56 -1.90 17.66
CA LEU A 99 12.95 -1.45 17.84
C LEU A 99 13.49 -1.81 19.24
N GLU A 100 12.68 -1.74 20.29
CA GLU A 100 13.06 -2.21 21.64
C GLU A 100 13.26 -3.72 21.67
N GLU A 101 12.36 -4.50 21.06
CA GLU A 101 12.49 -5.97 20.91
C GLU A 101 13.78 -6.37 20.18
N GLU A 102 14.21 -5.59 19.21
CA GLU A 102 15.49 -5.80 18.50
C GLU A 102 16.73 -5.26 19.25
N GLY A 103 16.54 -4.74 20.46
CA GLY A 103 17.61 -4.26 21.32
C GLY A 103 18.21 -2.90 20.96
N PHE A 104 17.50 -2.09 20.14
CA PHE A 104 17.97 -0.74 19.84
C PHE A 104 17.70 0.21 21.01
N GLY A 105 18.77 0.85 21.51
CA GLY A 105 18.66 1.90 22.54
C GLY A 105 18.06 3.17 21.95
N LEU A 106 16.88 3.56 22.44
CA LEU A 106 16.19 4.76 22.07
C LEU A 106 16.17 5.78 23.21
N GLN A 107 15.97 7.04 22.89
CA GLN A 107 15.65 8.13 23.82
C GLN A 107 14.26 8.67 23.49
N GLY A 108 13.70 9.45 24.40
CA GLY A 108 12.44 10.14 24.12
C GLY A 108 12.54 11.06 22.91
N ILE A 109 11.40 11.27 22.28
CA ILE A 109 11.30 12.15 21.11
C ILE A 109 10.03 13.00 21.16
N ASN A 110 10.08 14.14 20.46
CA ASN A 110 8.93 14.86 19.99
C ASN A 110 8.72 14.58 18.50
N GLY A 111 7.50 14.27 18.08
CA GLY A 111 7.12 14.00 16.72
C GLY A 111 5.89 14.79 16.29
N PHE A 112 5.88 15.28 15.06
CA PHE A 112 4.73 15.96 14.45
C PHE A 112 4.44 15.33 13.09
N LEU A 113 3.24 14.81 12.92
CA LEU A 113 2.81 14.02 11.78
C LEU A 113 1.77 14.75 10.95
N TRP A 114 1.86 14.63 9.64
CA TRP A 114 0.81 14.99 8.68
C TRP A 114 1.00 14.21 7.38
N GLY A 115 -0.04 14.14 6.56
CA GLY A 115 0.01 13.45 5.28
C GLY A 115 -0.76 14.16 4.18
N ASP A 116 -0.45 13.81 2.94
CA ASP A 116 -1.25 14.12 1.75
C ASP A 116 -1.84 12.85 1.10
N ILE A 117 -1.68 11.69 1.78
CA ILE A 117 -2.34 10.44 1.41
C ILE A 117 -3.76 10.48 1.96
N PRO A 118 -4.80 10.36 1.12
CA PRO A 118 -6.17 10.31 1.60
C PRO A 118 -6.39 9.19 2.61
N LEU A 119 -7.01 9.51 3.74
CA LEU A 119 -7.30 8.55 4.80
C LEU A 119 -8.31 7.50 4.30
N GLU A 120 -8.12 6.25 4.69
CA GLU A 120 -8.98 5.11 4.34
C GLU A 120 -9.13 4.81 2.84
N ALA A 121 -8.41 5.53 1.97
CA ALA A 121 -8.44 5.32 0.53
C ALA A 121 -7.79 3.99 0.07
N GLY A 122 -7.07 3.29 0.93
CA GLY A 122 -6.38 2.03 0.57
C GLY A 122 -5.08 2.23 -0.22
N LEU A 123 -4.50 3.42 -0.12
CA LEU A 123 -3.22 3.78 -0.73
C LEU A 123 -2.03 3.56 0.21
N SER A 124 -2.18 2.69 1.22
CA SER A 124 -1.15 2.31 2.21
C SER A 124 -0.62 3.46 3.06
N SER A 125 -1.55 4.23 3.60
CA SER A 125 -1.23 5.28 4.56
C SER A 125 -0.58 4.73 5.84
N SER A 126 -0.96 3.52 6.32
CA SER A 126 -0.36 2.83 7.47
C SER A 126 1.12 2.54 7.25
N ALA A 127 1.47 1.83 6.18
CA ALA A 127 2.87 1.51 5.86
C ALA A 127 3.71 2.78 5.62
N ALA A 128 3.13 3.83 5.00
CA ALA A 128 3.79 5.11 4.84
C ALA A 128 4.06 5.79 6.19
N LEU A 129 3.12 5.71 7.14
CA LEU A 129 3.31 6.24 8.50
C LEU A 129 4.42 5.47 9.23
N GLU A 130 4.34 4.13 9.27
CA GLU A 130 5.36 3.27 9.88
C GLU A 130 6.76 3.53 9.32
N VAL A 131 6.89 3.54 7.99
CA VAL A 131 8.18 3.74 7.33
C VAL A 131 8.70 5.16 7.52
N SER A 132 7.84 6.19 7.55
CA SER A 132 8.28 7.57 7.81
C SER A 132 8.84 7.73 9.22
N VAL A 133 8.19 7.15 10.24
CA VAL A 133 8.65 7.17 11.64
C VAL A 133 9.94 6.36 11.76
N LEU A 134 9.96 5.11 11.29
CA LEU A 134 11.14 4.23 11.38
C LEU A 134 12.38 4.85 10.69
N ASN A 135 12.20 5.43 9.51
CA ASN A 135 13.29 6.12 8.80
C ASN A 135 13.80 7.35 9.55
N GLY A 136 12.89 8.09 10.17
CA GLY A 136 13.22 9.23 11.01
C GLY A 136 14.04 8.82 12.24
N LEU A 137 13.58 7.80 12.97
CA LEU A 137 14.28 7.24 14.13
C LEU A 137 15.66 6.71 13.74
N ARG A 138 15.73 5.94 12.63
CA ARG A 138 17.02 5.46 12.10
C ARG A 138 18.03 6.58 11.89
N ALA A 139 17.60 7.68 11.27
CA ALA A 139 18.48 8.80 10.99
C ALA A 139 18.83 9.57 12.28
N LEU A 140 17.85 9.84 13.14
CA LEU A 140 18.01 10.61 14.38
C LEU A 140 18.93 9.94 15.38
N PHE A 141 18.84 8.61 15.51
CA PHE A 141 19.67 7.80 16.44
C PHE A 141 20.82 7.08 15.76
N ARG A 142 21.01 7.26 14.45
CA ARG A 142 22.07 6.60 13.64
C ARG A 142 22.03 5.08 13.75
N LEU A 143 20.80 4.51 13.75
CA LEU A 143 20.63 3.07 13.87
C LEU A 143 21.15 2.37 12.60
N ASP A 144 21.87 1.27 12.79
CA ASP A 144 22.34 0.42 11.70
C ASP A 144 21.20 -0.48 11.21
N LEU A 145 20.38 0.09 10.33
CA LEU A 145 19.18 -0.54 9.76
C LEU A 145 19.23 -0.51 8.24
N GLU A 146 19.70 -1.63 7.67
CA GLU A 146 19.67 -1.85 6.23
C GLU A 146 18.24 -1.76 5.66
N PRO A 147 18.07 -1.38 4.38
CA PRO A 147 16.74 -1.19 3.78
C PRO A 147 15.79 -2.36 3.96
N ILE A 148 16.26 -3.59 3.75
CA ILE A 148 15.46 -4.83 3.93
C ILE A 148 15.06 -5.01 5.40
N LYS A 149 15.94 -4.72 6.34
CA LYS A 149 15.63 -4.81 7.77
C LYS A 149 14.51 -3.82 8.14
N ARG A 150 14.55 -2.59 7.60
CA ARG A 150 13.47 -1.60 7.82
C ARG A 150 12.11 -2.09 7.33
N VAL A 151 12.06 -2.70 6.14
CA VAL A 151 10.83 -3.31 5.61
C VAL A 151 10.30 -4.38 6.55
N LYS A 152 11.16 -5.30 6.98
CA LYS A 152 10.78 -6.42 7.87
C LYS A 152 10.29 -5.92 9.23
N LEU A 153 10.95 -4.91 9.81
CA LEU A 153 10.56 -4.34 11.11
C LEU A 153 9.22 -3.59 11.02
N ALA A 154 9.01 -2.77 10.00
CA ALA A 154 7.73 -2.10 9.80
C ALA A 154 6.58 -3.11 9.62
N ARG A 155 6.78 -4.15 8.79
CA ARG A 155 5.80 -5.24 8.67
C ARG A 155 5.57 -5.99 9.99
N LYS A 156 6.63 -6.27 10.77
CA LYS A 156 6.51 -6.93 12.08
C LYS A 156 5.68 -6.09 13.04
N ALA A 157 5.91 -4.78 13.07
CA ALA A 157 5.11 -3.85 13.87
C ALA A 157 3.61 -3.90 13.49
N GLU A 158 3.28 -3.88 12.20
CA GLU A 158 1.89 -3.96 11.74
C GLU A 158 1.25 -5.32 12.05
N ASN A 159 1.97 -6.42 11.84
CA ASN A 159 1.43 -7.76 12.03
C ASN A 159 1.30 -8.17 13.50
N GLU A 160 2.31 -7.90 14.31
CA GLU A 160 2.41 -8.42 15.69
C GLU A 160 1.89 -7.43 16.73
N PHE A 161 2.09 -6.13 16.52
CA PHE A 161 1.61 -5.12 17.47
C PHE A 161 0.24 -4.56 17.09
N VAL A 162 0.04 -4.16 15.81
CA VAL A 162 -1.26 -3.64 15.36
C VAL A 162 -2.28 -4.75 15.12
N GLY A 163 -1.84 -5.96 14.75
CA GLY A 163 -2.70 -7.13 14.53
C GLY A 163 -3.25 -7.26 13.10
N VAL A 164 -2.79 -6.42 12.16
CA VAL A 164 -3.17 -6.52 10.74
C VAL A 164 -2.20 -7.44 10.01
N GLN A 165 -2.68 -8.59 9.56
CA GLN A 165 -1.86 -9.63 8.95
C GLN A 165 -1.48 -9.33 7.49
N CYS A 166 -0.84 -8.18 7.25
CA CYS A 166 -0.46 -7.73 5.91
C CYS A 166 0.71 -8.53 5.29
N GLY A 167 0.80 -8.49 3.96
CA GLY A 167 1.99 -8.94 3.22
C GLY A 167 3.17 -7.96 3.36
N ILE A 168 4.16 -8.09 2.48
CA ILE A 168 5.38 -7.27 2.57
C ILE A 168 5.39 -6.10 1.57
N MET A 169 4.48 -6.09 0.61
CA MET A 169 4.47 -5.19 -0.54
C MET A 169 4.51 -3.71 -0.16
N ASP A 170 3.68 -3.32 0.80
CA ASP A 170 3.41 -1.92 1.12
C ASP A 170 4.63 -1.25 1.75
N GLN A 171 5.22 -1.88 2.76
CA GLN A 171 6.45 -1.39 3.38
C GLN A 171 7.63 -1.48 2.41
N PHE A 172 7.67 -2.52 1.55
CA PHE A 172 8.74 -2.69 0.58
C PHE A 172 8.77 -1.54 -0.43
N ILE A 173 7.65 -1.24 -1.06
CA ILE A 173 7.59 -0.14 -2.04
C ILE A 173 7.76 1.23 -1.38
N SER A 174 7.29 1.40 -0.14
CA SER A 174 7.49 2.64 0.61
C SER A 174 8.98 2.92 0.90
N VAL A 175 9.80 1.86 1.07
CA VAL A 175 11.26 1.99 1.26
C VAL A 175 11.99 2.09 -0.08
N PHE A 176 11.72 1.18 -1.02
CA PHE A 176 12.53 1.00 -2.25
C PHE A 176 12.02 1.74 -3.47
N GLY A 177 10.86 2.38 -3.41
CA GLY A 177 10.26 3.09 -4.54
C GLY A 177 11.22 4.06 -5.22
N LYS A 178 11.13 4.18 -6.53
CA LYS A 178 11.90 5.14 -7.33
C LYS A 178 10.99 5.91 -8.27
N LYS A 179 11.27 7.19 -8.41
CA LYS A 179 10.51 8.11 -9.27
C LYS A 179 10.36 7.55 -10.69
N ASN A 180 9.14 7.56 -11.21
CA ASN A 180 8.77 7.06 -12.54
C ASN A 180 9.11 5.57 -12.78
N LYS A 181 9.16 4.75 -11.72
CA LYS A 181 9.38 3.31 -11.82
C LYS A 181 8.34 2.53 -11.04
N ALA A 182 7.90 1.42 -11.61
CA ALA A 182 7.26 0.34 -10.86
C ALA A 182 8.34 -0.61 -10.33
N LEU A 183 7.99 -1.39 -9.33
CA LEU A 183 8.88 -2.35 -8.70
C LEU A 183 8.25 -3.73 -8.79
N PHE A 184 8.82 -4.60 -9.62
CA PHE A 184 8.52 -6.03 -9.55
C PHE A 184 9.18 -6.63 -8.32
N LEU A 185 8.43 -7.36 -7.52
CA LEU A 185 8.91 -8.02 -6.30
C LEU A 185 8.43 -9.47 -6.27
N ASP A 186 9.36 -10.39 -6.05
CA ASP A 186 9.08 -11.73 -5.54
C ASP A 186 8.98 -11.67 -4.02
N CYS A 187 7.78 -11.86 -3.47
CA CYS A 187 7.53 -11.71 -2.03
C CYS A 187 8.10 -12.86 -1.19
N GLU A 188 8.54 -13.97 -1.79
CA GLU A 188 9.21 -15.07 -1.10
C GLU A 188 10.72 -14.79 -0.95
N THR A 189 11.39 -14.51 -2.06
CA THR A 189 12.85 -14.32 -2.09
C THR A 189 13.29 -12.89 -1.76
N LEU A 190 12.37 -11.93 -1.86
CA LEU A 190 12.59 -10.49 -1.80
C LEU A 190 13.47 -9.95 -2.93
N GLU A 191 13.69 -10.74 -3.97
CA GLU A 191 14.32 -10.26 -5.19
C GLU A 191 13.40 -9.26 -5.88
N SER A 192 13.97 -8.16 -6.31
CA SER A 192 13.21 -7.08 -6.91
C SER A 192 13.88 -6.45 -8.13
N LYS A 193 13.05 -5.97 -9.06
CA LYS A 193 13.49 -5.29 -10.27
C LYS A 193 12.71 -4.00 -10.49
N LEU A 194 13.43 -2.90 -10.67
CA LEU A 194 12.82 -1.61 -11.01
C LEU A 194 12.56 -1.51 -12.52
N LEU A 195 11.31 -1.32 -12.89
CA LEU A 195 10.85 -1.21 -14.28
C LEU A 195 10.48 0.25 -14.58
N PRO A 196 11.00 0.86 -15.65
CA PRO A 196 10.59 2.19 -16.06
C PRO A 196 9.09 2.23 -16.40
N LEU A 197 8.35 3.13 -15.78
CA LEU A 197 6.93 3.33 -16.09
C LEU A 197 6.79 4.40 -17.17
N ARG A 198 6.88 3.99 -18.44
CA ARG A 198 6.95 4.87 -19.62
C ARG A 198 5.57 5.27 -20.16
N LEU A 199 4.53 5.30 -19.35
CA LEU A 199 3.15 5.59 -19.77
C LEU A 199 3.01 6.87 -20.59
N GLY A 200 3.88 7.85 -20.34
CA GLY A 200 3.94 9.09 -21.12
C GLY A 200 4.20 8.90 -22.61
N LYS A 201 4.91 7.83 -23.02
CA LYS A 201 5.12 7.49 -24.44
C LYS A 201 3.79 7.13 -25.14
N GLY A 202 2.88 6.45 -24.43
CA GLY A 202 1.54 6.14 -24.93
C GLY A 202 0.52 7.26 -24.65
N GLY A 203 0.93 8.41 -24.14
CA GLY A 203 0.02 9.48 -23.73
C GLY A 203 -0.84 9.11 -22.51
N LEU A 204 -0.49 8.04 -21.81
CA LEU A 204 -1.27 7.49 -20.70
C LEU A 204 -0.89 8.10 -19.35
N ARG A 205 -1.86 8.10 -18.44
CA ARG A 205 -1.71 8.47 -17.03
C ARG A 205 -2.37 7.43 -16.14
N ILE A 206 -1.89 7.33 -14.92
CA ILE A 206 -2.58 6.58 -13.87
C ILE A 206 -3.47 7.56 -13.13
N CYS A 207 -4.75 7.20 -13.02
CA CYS A 207 -5.71 7.89 -12.18
C CYS A 207 -6.11 6.99 -11.05
N VAL A 208 -6.31 7.57 -9.87
CA VAL A 208 -6.92 6.92 -8.71
C VAL A 208 -8.40 7.28 -8.68
N TYR A 209 -9.22 6.30 -8.37
CA TYR A 209 -10.64 6.41 -8.08
C TYR A 209 -10.86 6.01 -6.63
N GLU A 210 -11.36 6.91 -5.82
CA GLU A 210 -11.79 6.60 -4.45
C GLU A 210 -13.29 6.35 -4.44
N SER A 211 -13.69 5.15 -4.05
CA SER A 211 -15.09 4.73 -4.11
C SER A 211 -16.00 5.46 -3.11
N GLY A 212 -15.44 6.04 -2.05
CA GLY A 212 -16.19 6.62 -0.94
C GLY A 212 -16.80 5.60 0.03
N VAL A 213 -16.58 4.31 -0.23
CA VAL A 213 -17.06 3.22 0.64
C VAL A 213 -16.14 3.08 1.85
N LYS A 214 -16.70 3.22 3.05
CA LYS A 214 -15.97 3.00 4.31
C LYS A 214 -15.68 1.52 4.54
N ARG A 215 -14.49 1.22 5.07
CA ARG A 215 -13.98 -0.14 5.25
C ARG A 215 -14.14 -0.65 6.68
N GLU A 216 -15.35 -0.63 7.23
CA GLU A 216 -15.59 -1.00 8.63
C GLU A 216 -15.20 -2.47 8.97
N LEU A 217 -15.34 -3.39 8.02
CA LEU A 217 -15.03 -4.82 8.19
C LEU A 217 -13.84 -5.31 7.35
N ALA A 218 -13.08 -4.39 6.73
CA ALA A 218 -12.05 -4.78 5.77
C ALA A 218 -10.94 -5.63 6.39
N SER A 219 -10.54 -5.40 7.64
CA SER A 219 -9.49 -6.18 8.30
C SER A 219 -9.90 -7.64 8.56
N SER A 220 -11.12 -7.88 9.01
CA SER A 220 -11.63 -9.24 9.26
C SER A 220 -11.81 -10.02 7.95
N GLU A 221 -12.40 -9.41 6.93
CA GLU A 221 -12.57 -10.04 5.63
C GLU A 221 -11.23 -10.26 4.91
N TYR A 222 -10.28 -9.34 5.04
CA TYR A 222 -8.92 -9.50 4.53
C TYR A 222 -8.23 -10.72 5.16
N ASN A 223 -8.26 -10.84 6.50
CA ASN A 223 -7.69 -11.98 7.21
C ASN A 223 -8.37 -13.29 6.76
N LYS A 224 -9.69 -13.31 6.58
CA LYS A 224 -10.42 -14.47 6.06
C LYS A 224 -9.95 -14.87 4.64
N ARG A 225 -9.73 -13.92 3.73
CA ARG A 225 -9.19 -14.23 2.39
C ARG A 225 -7.80 -14.83 2.45
N ARG A 226 -6.96 -14.32 3.36
CA ARG A 226 -5.63 -14.87 3.63
C ARG A 226 -5.72 -16.31 4.12
N ASP A 227 -6.60 -16.58 5.10
CA ASP A 227 -6.79 -17.92 5.66
C ASP A 227 -7.34 -18.89 4.60
N ASP A 228 -8.34 -18.48 3.82
CA ASP A 228 -8.89 -19.30 2.73
C ASP A 228 -7.81 -19.66 1.71
N SER A 229 -6.98 -18.70 1.27
CA SER A 229 -5.90 -18.99 0.33
C SER A 229 -4.80 -19.85 0.96
N GLY A 230 -4.49 -19.66 2.23
CA GLY A 230 -3.56 -20.53 2.97
C GLY A 230 -4.05 -21.98 3.02
N ARG A 231 -5.32 -22.18 3.40
CA ARG A 231 -5.95 -23.52 3.41
C ARG A 231 -5.98 -24.17 2.03
N ALA A 232 -6.24 -23.38 0.99
CA ALA A 232 -6.21 -23.88 -0.38
C ALA A 232 -4.80 -24.35 -0.78
N LEU A 233 -3.75 -23.62 -0.43
CA LEU A 233 -2.37 -24.01 -0.68
C LEU A 233 -1.99 -25.29 0.09
N GLU A 234 -2.35 -25.39 1.37
CA GLU A 234 -2.09 -26.59 2.19
C GLU A 234 -2.77 -27.84 1.60
N LEU A 235 -3.97 -27.68 1.05
CA LEU A 235 -4.63 -28.77 0.33
C LEU A 235 -3.88 -29.14 -0.96
N LEU A 236 -3.44 -28.15 -1.75
CA LEU A 236 -2.69 -28.39 -2.98
C LEU A 236 -1.32 -29.01 -2.74
N LYS A 237 -0.67 -28.71 -1.59
CA LYS A 237 0.57 -29.38 -1.16
C LYS A 237 0.41 -30.89 -0.97
N LYS A 238 -0.75 -31.36 -0.51
CA LYS A 238 -1.03 -32.81 -0.42
C LYS A 238 -1.02 -33.50 -1.79
N PHE A 239 -1.21 -32.76 -2.86
CA PHE A 239 -1.14 -33.23 -4.25
C PHE A 239 0.21 -32.94 -4.93
N GLY A 240 1.24 -32.54 -4.16
CA GLY A 240 2.61 -32.34 -4.66
C GLY A 240 2.93 -30.91 -5.11
N ALA A 241 2.07 -29.93 -4.85
CA ALA A 241 2.42 -28.54 -5.06
C ALA A 241 3.42 -28.06 -4.00
N ARG A 242 4.34 -27.18 -4.37
CA ARG A 242 5.26 -26.52 -3.43
C ARG A 242 4.70 -25.16 -2.96
N ASP A 243 4.34 -24.34 -3.89
CA ASP A 243 3.88 -22.97 -3.71
C ASP A 243 2.94 -22.58 -4.86
N TYR A 244 2.29 -21.43 -4.78
CA TYR A 244 1.38 -20.94 -5.81
C TYR A 244 2.07 -20.56 -7.13
N LYS A 245 3.34 -20.17 -7.10
CA LYS A 245 4.10 -19.73 -8.30
C LYS A 245 4.40 -20.88 -9.24
N GLY A 246 4.57 -22.09 -8.68
CA GLY A 246 4.83 -23.32 -9.44
C GLY A 246 3.59 -24.06 -9.95
N ILE A 247 2.39 -23.65 -9.53
CA ILE A 247 1.15 -24.33 -9.93
C ILE A 247 0.64 -23.77 -11.25
N SER A 248 0.34 -24.68 -12.22
CA SER A 248 -0.36 -24.31 -13.45
C SER A 248 -1.89 -24.35 -13.25
N LEU A 249 -2.62 -23.55 -14.04
CA LEU A 249 -4.08 -23.59 -14.01
C LEU A 249 -4.61 -24.98 -14.37
N SER A 250 -3.97 -25.67 -15.30
CA SER A 250 -4.34 -27.05 -15.67
C SER A 250 -4.17 -28.05 -14.53
N PHE A 251 -3.16 -27.89 -13.67
CA PHE A 251 -3.02 -28.69 -12.46
C PHE A 251 -4.16 -28.40 -11.47
N LEU A 252 -4.48 -27.14 -11.24
CA LEU A 252 -5.58 -26.74 -10.35
C LEU A 252 -6.92 -27.31 -10.85
N GLU A 253 -7.22 -27.20 -12.14
CA GLU A 253 -8.47 -27.73 -12.73
C GLU A 253 -8.61 -29.25 -12.56
N LYS A 254 -7.53 -30.01 -12.67
CA LYS A 254 -7.53 -31.46 -12.38
C LYS A 254 -7.89 -31.77 -10.92
N LYS A 255 -7.67 -30.82 -10.00
CA LYS A 255 -7.94 -30.98 -8.57
C LYS A 255 -9.26 -30.34 -8.12
N ARG A 256 -10.07 -29.86 -9.05
CA ARG A 256 -11.32 -29.18 -8.76
C ARG A 256 -12.29 -30.00 -7.91
N LYS A 257 -12.38 -31.31 -8.15
CA LYS A 257 -13.31 -32.21 -7.43
C LYS A 257 -12.87 -32.49 -5.99
N GLU A 258 -11.58 -32.31 -5.68
CA GLU A 258 -11.00 -32.53 -4.36
C GLU A 258 -10.98 -31.25 -3.50
N MET A 259 -11.48 -30.13 -4.04
CA MET A 259 -11.47 -28.84 -3.35
C MET A 259 -12.87 -28.28 -3.16
N ASP A 260 -13.08 -27.62 -2.02
CA ASP A 260 -14.24 -26.75 -1.83
C ASP A 260 -14.24 -25.63 -2.88
N GLY A 261 -15.43 -25.25 -3.37
CA GLY A 261 -15.57 -24.26 -4.43
C GLY A 261 -14.99 -22.89 -4.07
N VAL A 262 -15.02 -22.49 -2.79
CA VAL A 262 -14.41 -21.24 -2.32
C VAL A 262 -12.89 -21.35 -2.40
N LEU A 263 -12.31 -22.39 -1.82
CA LEU A 263 -10.86 -22.62 -1.83
C LEU A 263 -10.31 -22.72 -3.26
N PHE A 264 -11.06 -23.39 -4.15
CA PHE A 264 -10.70 -23.47 -5.57
C PHE A 264 -10.63 -22.08 -6.22
N ARG A 265 -11.63 -21.20 -6.01
CA ARG A 265 -11.63 -19.84 -6.56
C ARG A 265 -10.48 -19.01 -5.99
N ARG A 266 -10.22 -19.09 -4.67
CA ARG A 266 -9.07 -18.37 -4.05
C ARG A 266 -7.74 -18.81 -4.68
N ALA A 267 -7.53 -20.13 -4.82
CA ALA A 267 -6.33 -20.66 -5.49
C ALA A 267 -6.23 -20.21 -6.95
N ARG A 268 -7.35 -20.25 -7.70
CA ARG A 268 -7.39 -19.81 -9.10
C ARG A 268 -6.95 -18.34 -9.24
N HIS A 269 -7.46 -17.47 -8.38
CA HIS A 269 -7.03 -16.08 -8.37
C HIS A 269 -5.51 -15.97 -8.18
N VAL A 270 -4.96 -16.54 -7.11
CA VAL A 270 -3.53 -16.39 -6.78
C VAL A 270 -2.64 -16.93 -7.89
N ILE A 271 -2.97 -18.09 -8.47
CA ILE A 271 -2.22 -18.71 -9.57
C ILE A 271 -2.24 -17.80 -10.80
N THR A 272 -3.45 -17.38 -11.23
CA THR A 272 -3.60 -16.58 -12.44
C THR A 272 -3.08 -15.15 -12.27
N GLU A 273 -3.16 -14.58 -11.06
CA GLU A 273 -2.62 -13.26 -10.77
C GLU A 273 -1.10 -13.26 -10.81
N ASN A 274 -0.43 -14.28 -10.27
CA ASN A 274 1.02 -14.44 -10.41
C ASN A 274 1.45 -14.50 -11.89
N GLN A 275 0.66 -15.16 -12.74
CA GLN A 275 0.93 -15.18 -14.18
C GLN A 275 0.74 -13.80 -14.80
N ARG A 276 -0.38 -13.10 -14.49
CA ARG A 276 -0.65 -11.74 -14.99
C ARG A 276 0.46 -10.78 -14.62
N VAL A 277 1.02 -10.87 -13.39
CA VAL A 277 2.15 -10.02 -12.99
C VAL A 277 3.37 -10.23 -13.88
N ARG A 278 3.74 -11.48 -14.16
CA ARG A 278 4.87 -11.78 -15.06
C ARG A 278 4.64 -11.25 -16.48
N GLU A 279 3.44 -11.44 -17.00
CA GLU A 279 3.07 -10.92 -18.32
C GLU A 279 3.04 -9.39 -18.36
N ALA A 280 2.58 -8.74 -17.26
CA ALA A 280 2.62 -7.28 -17.14
C ALA A 280 4.04 -6.73 -17.12
N VAL A 281 4.99 -7.41 -16.47
CA VAL A 281 6.42 -7.07 -16.54
C VAL A 281 6.91 -7.09 -18.00
N GLN A 282 6.60 -8.15 -18.74
CA GLN A 282 6.99 -8.26 -20.15
C GLN A 282 6.33 -7.20 -21.04
N ALA A 283 5.04 -6.90 -20.80
CA ALA A 283 4.32 -5.85 -21.49
C ALA A 283 4.95 -4.47 -21.24
N MET A 284 5.34 -4.17 -19.99
CA MET A 284 6.01 -2.92 -19.65
C MET A 284 7.41 -2.80 -20.27
N GLU A 285 8.17 -3.88 -20.36
CA GLU A 285 9.50 -3.90 -21.00
C GLU A 285 9.40 -3.59 -22.51
N LYS A 286 8.31 -4.02 -23.14
CA LYS A 286 8.03 -3.80 -24.55
C LYS A 286 7.24 -2.53 -24.87
N ASP A 287 6.89 -1.73 -23.84
CA ASP A 287 5.97 -0.58 -23.94
C ASP A 287 4.59 -0.98 -24.54
N ASP A 288 4.15 -2.26 -24.35
CA ASP A 288 2.84 -2.75 -24.78
C ASP A 288 1.75 -2.40 -23.76
N PHE A 289 1.28 -1.16 -23.83
CA PHE A 289 0.28 -0.64 -22.91
C PHE A 289 -1.12 -1.23 -23.15
N ARG A 290 -1.39 -1.81 -24.33
CA ARG A 290 -2.65 -2.49 -24.61
C ARG A 290 -2.72 -3.80 -23.83
N LEU A 291 -1.69 -4.62 -23.94
CA LEU A 291 -1.59 -5.87 -23.17
C LEU A 291 -1.61 -5.59 -21.67
N LEU A 292 -0.82 -4.60 -21.20
CA LEU A 292 -0.86 -4.19 -19.79
C LEU A 292 -2.27 -3.85 -19.32
N GLY A 293 -3.03 -3.11 -20.13
CA GLY A 293 -4.41 -2.75 -19.83
C GLY A 293 -5.34 -3.96 -19.74
N GLU A 294 -5.26 -4.91 -20.66
CA GLU A 294 -6.06 -6.14 -20.62
C GLU A 294 -5.74 -7.01 -19.41
N LEU A 295 -4.46 -7.09 -19.00
CA LEU A 295 -4.05 -7.79 -17.79
C LEU A 295 -4.63 -7.13 -16.53
N ILE A 296 -4.67 -5.79 -16.48
CA ILE A 296 -5.28 -5.01 -15.40
C ILE A 296 -6.79 -5.29 -15.33
N PHE A 297 -7.50 -5.33 -16.45
CA PHE A 297 -8.92 -5.70 -16.50
C PHE A 297 -9.13 -7.14 -16.00
N GLY A 298 -8.37 -8.10 -16.50
CA GLY A 298 -8.46 -9.50 -16.07
C GLY A 298 -8.14 -9.71 -14.58
N SER A 299 -7.27 -8.88 -14.01
CA SER A 299 -7.02 -8.84 -12.57
C SER A 299 -8.27 -8.41 -11.79
N HIS A 300 -9.00 -7.37 -12.25
CA HIS A 300 -10.23 -6.95 -11.59
C HIS A 300 -11.31 -8.03 -11.64
N GLU A 301 -11.52 -8.64 -12.80
CA GLU A 301 -12.46 -9.75 -12.97
C GLU A 301 -12.17 -10.88 -11.97
N SER A 302 -10.91 -11.29 -11.85
CA SER A 302 -10.51 -12.33 -10.90
C SER A 302 -10.65 -11.90 -9.43
N LEU A 303 -10.39 -10.63 -9.10
CA LEU A 303 -10.62 -10.09 -7.76
C LEU A 303 -12.11 -10.04 -7.40
N ARG A 304 -12.97 -9.73 -8.36
CA ARG A 304 -14.42 -9.71 -8.17
C ARG A 304 -15.00 -11.12 -8.07
N ASP A 305 -14.68 -11.99 -9.04
CA ASP A 305 -15.38 -13.25 -9.25
C ASP A 305 -14.74 -14.42 -8.49
N ASP A 306 -13.40 -14.44 -8.36
CA ASP A 306 -12.67 -15.51 -7.68
C ASP A 306 -12.30 -15.19 -6.25
N TYR A 307 -11.80 -13.97 -6.02
CA TYR A 307 -11.36 -13.57 -4.69
C TYR A 307 -12.46 -12.90 -3.86
N GLU A 308 -13.49 -12.36 -4.53
CA GLU A 308 -14.68 -11.77 -3.94
C GLU A 308 -14.33 -10.62 -2.97
N VAL A 309 -13.51 -9.68 -3.45
CA VAL A 309 -13.04 -8.52 -2.69
C VAL A 309 -13.46 -7.18 -3.33
N SER A 310 -14.24 -7.21 -4.41
CA SER A 310 -14.77 -5.99 -5.03
C SER A 310 -16.05 -5.51 -4.33
N CYS A 311 -16.54 -4.37 -4.76
CA CYS A 311 -17.85 -3.82 -4.39
C CYS A 311 -18.46 -3.10 -5.61
N PRO A 312 -19.79 -2.83 -5.60
CA PRO A 312 -20.47 -2.22 -6.74
C PRO A 312 -19.86 -0.90 -7.22
N GLU A 313 -19.32 -0.10 -6.30
CA GLU A 313 -18.68 1.19 -6.62
C GLU A 313 -17.34 0.98 -7.35
N LEU A 314 -16.57 -0.04 -6.99
CA LEU A 314 -15.31 -0.40 -7.69
C LEU A 314 -15.59 -1.07 -9.02
N ASP A 315 -16.64 -1.90 -9.09
CA ASP A 315 -17.09 -2.53 -10.35
C ASP A 315 -17.57 -1.47 -11.35
N LEU A 316 -18.19 -0.37 -10.89
CA LEU A 316 -18.55 0.77 -11.73
C LEU A 316 -17.32 1.33 -12.47
N LEU A 317 -16.17 1.50 -11.79
CA LEU A 317 -14.95 1.97 -12.43
C LEU A 317 -14.53 1.02 -13.57
N TYR A 318 -14.54 -0.28 -13.29
CA TYR A 318 -14.19 -1.30 -14.28
C TYR A 318 -15.15 -1.28 -15.50
N GLU A 319 -16.46 -1.28 -15.27
CA GLU A 319 -17.49 -1.27 -16.32
C GLU A 319 -17.36 -0.03 -17.21
N MET A 320 -17.24 1.14 -16.59
CA MET A 320 -17.07 2.40 -17.30
C MET A 320 -15.77 2.46 -18.09
N ALA A 321 -14.66 1.93 -17.53
CA ALA A 321 -13.37 1.90 -18.16
C ALA A 321 -13.33 0.97 -19.39
N ARG A 322 -13.97 -0.18 -19.28
CA ARG A 322 -14.05 -1.20 -20.33
C ARG A 322 -14.68 -0.67 -21.61
N GLU A 323 -15.68 0.20 -21.48
CA GLU A 323 -16.44 0.78 -22.59
C GLU A 323 -15.92 2.16 -23.04
N PHE A 324 -15.00 2.76 -22.31
CA PHE A 324 -14.60 4.14 -22.58
C PHE A 324 -13.42 4.24 -23.53
N PRO A 325 -13.57 4.86 -24.73
CA PRO A 325 -12.47 5.05 -25.67
C PRO A 325 -11.34 5.88 -25.06
N GLY A 326 -10.15 5.29 -24.92
CA GLY A 326 -8.98 5.95 -24.32
C GLY A 326 -8.74 5.56 -22.86
N CYS A 327 -9.54 4.67 -22.25
CA CYS A 327 -9.17 3.92 -21.08
C CYS A 327 -8.61 2.55 -21.52
N TYR A 328 -7.47 2.16 -21.01
CA TYR A 328 -6.76 0.95 -21.41
C TYR A 328 -6.93 -0.18 -20.39
N GLY A 329 -7.14 0.15 -19.13
CA GLY A 329 -7.33 -0.81 -18.06
C GLY A 329 -7.78 -0.12 -16.78
N ALA A 330 -8.56 -0.82 -15.95
CA ALA A 330 -8.96 -0.37 -14.63
C ALA A 330 -9.18 -1.56 -13.70
N ARG A 331 -8.88 -1.36 -12.41
CA ARG A 331 -9.07 -2.36 -11.37
C ARG A 331 -9.08 -1.73 -9.99
N LEU A 332 -9.62 -2.44 -9.02
CA LEU A 332 -9.42 -2.10 -7.62
C LEU A 332 -7.92 -2.22 -7.25
N THR A 333 -7.46 -1.47 -6.25
CA THR A 333 -6.10 -1.56 -5.70
C THR A 333 -6.14 -1.59 -4.17
N GLY A 334 -5.25 -2.38 -3.56
CA GLY A 334 -5.25 -2.65 -2.12
C GLY A 334 -6.18 -3.79 -1.72
N ALA A 335 -6.60 -3.81 -0.47
CA ALA A 335 -7.38 -4.92 0.11
C ALA A 335 -8.77 -5.16 -0.52
N GLY A 336 -9.31 -4.19 -1.26
CA GLY A 336 -10.70 -4.24 -1.74
C GLY A 336 -11.72 -3.87 -0.66
N PHE A 337 -12.93 -4.38 -0.75
CA PHE A 337 -14.08 -4.10 0.13
C PHE A 337 -14.42 -2.60 0.21
N GLY A 338 -14.22 -1.87 -0.86
CA GLY A 338 -14.22 -0.41 -0.96
C GLY A 338 -12.81 0.16 -1.15
N GLY A 339 -12.60 1.42 -0.75
CA GLY A 339 -11.34 2.14 -0.93
C GLY A 339 -11.12 2.54 -2.38
N SER A 340 -9.98 2.20 -3.00
CA SER A 340 -9.60 2.75 -4.30
C SER A 340 -9.51 1.72 -5.42
N GLY A 341 -9.68 2.25 -6.63
CA GLY A 341 -9.26 1.62 -7.87
C GLY A 341 -8.25 2.48 -8.62
N ILE A 342 -7.60 1.90 -9.61
CA ILE A 342 -6.74 2.60 -10.56
C ILE A 342 -7.26 2.45 -11.97
N ALA A 343 -7.00 3.46 -12.80
CA ALA A 343 -7.28 3.40 -14.23
C ALA A 343 -6.12 3.95 -15.06
N LEU A 344 -5.80 3.28 -16.18
CA LEU A 344 -4.89 3.77 -17.20
C LEU A 344 -5.66 4.52 -18.27
N VAL A 345 -5.56 5.85 -18.29
CA VAL A 345 -6.38 6.70 -19.15
C VAL A 345 -5.49 7.60 -20.01
N ARG A 346 -5.84 7.81 -21.28
CA ARG A 346 -5.20 8.84 -22.10
C ARG A 346 -5.39 10.21 -21.46
N LYS A 347 -4.29 10.97 -21.37
CA LYS A 347 -4.25 12.26 -20.68
C LYS A 347 -5.39 13.20 -21.11
N GLU A 348 -5.58 13.33 -22.42
CA GLU A 348 -6.60 14.20 -23.01
C GLU A 348 -8.03 13.69 -22.77
N ARG A 349 -8.21 12.46 -22.35
CA ARG A 349 -9.51 11.83 -22.08
C ARG A 349 -9.89 11.83 -20.60
N ILE A 350 -8.99 12.17 -19.70
CA ILE A 350 -9.23 12.18 -18.24
C ILE A 350 -10.44 13.07 -17.87
N PRO A 351 -10.58 14.31 -18.37
CA PRO A 351 -11.71 15.15 -17.99
C PRO A 351 -13.07 14.54 -18.40
N SER A 352 -13.17 14.03 -19.64
CA SER A 352 -14.41 13.42 -20.13
C SER A 352 -14.74 12.10 -19.44
N PHE A 353 -13.73 11.28 -19.14
CA PHE A 353 -13.90 10.04 -18.36
C PHE A 353 -14.44 10.35 -16.97
N ARG A 354 -13.84 11.31 -16.27
CA ARG A 354 -14.27 11.75 -14.92
C ARG A 354 -15.71 12.21 -14.90
N VAL A 355 -16.10 13.06 -15.87
CA VAL A 355 -17.49 13.55 -15.95
C VAL A 355 -18.48 12.40 -16.15
N LYS A 356 -18.17 11.47 -17.07
CA LYS A 356 -19.03 10.30 -17.33
C LYS A 356 -19.10 9.40 -16.09
N LEU A 357 -17.98 9.14 -15.41
CA LEU A 357 -17.91 8.33 -14.22
C LEU A 357 -18.75 8.91 -13.07
N PHE A 358 -18.64 10.21 -12.82
CA PHE A 358 -19.41 10.88 -11.76
C PHE A 358 -20.90 10.91 -12.04
N LYS A 359 -21.29 11.12 -13.31
CA LYS A 359 -22.70 11.05 -13.72
C LYS A 359 -23.29 9.66 -13.51
N GLU A 360 -22.54 8.62 -13.84
CA GLU A 360 -23.01 7.25 -13.68
C GLU A 360 -23.05 6.83 -12.20
N ALA A 361 -22.09 7.24 -11.39
CA ALA A 361 -22.12 7.03 -9.94
C ALA A 361 -23.36 7.66 -9.31
N ALA A 362 -23.66 8.91 -9.68
CA ALA A 362 -24.87 9.60 -9.20
C ALA A 362 -26.15 8.89 -9.66
N ARG A 363 -26.21 8.40 -10.92
CA ARG A 363 -27.35 7.64 -11.45
C ARG A 363 -27.61 6.35 -10.65
N ARG A 364 -26.55 5.71 -10.15
CA ARG A 364 -26.64 4.49 -9.31
C ARG A 364 -26.89 4.80 -7.83
N GLY A 365 -26.95 6.07 -7.43
CA GLY A 365 -27.12 6.47 -6.04
C GLY A 365 -25.87 6.29 -5.17
N PHE A 366 -24.69 6.15 -5.79
CA PHE A 366 -23.42 6.01 -5.06
C PHE A 366 -22.97 7.36 -4.49
N VAL A 367 -22.23 7.32 -3.40
CA VAL A 367 -21.52 8.49 -2.88
C VAL A 367 -20.64 9.07 -4.00
N ARG A 368 -20.55 10.39 -4.07
CA ARG A 368 -19.70 11.03 -5.07
C ARG A 368 -18.24 10.57 -4.89
N PRO A 369 -17.66 9.88 -5.89
CA PRO A 369 -16.29 9.41 -5.81
C PRO A 369 -15.31 10.57 -6.04
N GLU A 370 -14.06 10.37 -5.62
CA GLU A 370 -12.94 11.18 -6.09
C GLU A 370 -12.24 10.48 -7.27
N PHE A 371 -11.75 11.27 -8.24
CA PHE A 371 -10.99 10.75 -9.39
C PHE A 371 -9.93 11.76 -9.81
N TYR A 372 -8.67 11.38 -9.70
CA TYR A 372 -7.55 12.28 -9.95
C TYR A 372 -6.31 11.56 -10.49
N GLU A 373 -5.46 12.29 -11.23
CA GLU A 373 -4.18 11.80 -11.72
C GLU A 373 -3.17 11.74 -10.56
N VAL A 374 -2.42 10.63 -10.50
CA VAL A 374 -1.29 10.48 -9.58
C VAL A 374 0.03 10.44 -10.31
N LYS A 375 1.10 10.84 -9.61
CA LYS A 375 2.47 10.75 -10.09
C LYS A 375 3.22 9.68 -9.31
N ILE A 376 4.12 9.00 -10.01
CA ILE A 376 4.97 7.99 -9.38
C ILE A 376 6.16 8.69 -8.74
N GLY A 377 6.21 8.57 -7.42
CA GLY A 377 7.17 9.19 -6.52
C GLY A 377 8.39 8.31 -6.24
N ALA A 378 9.17 8.74 -5.27
CA ALA A 378 10.31 7.99 -4.73
C ALA A 378 9.97 7.44 -3.35
N GLY A 379 10.70 6.42 -2.91
CA GLY A 379 10.61 5.84 -1.57
C GLY A 379 11.00 6.83 -0.46
N ALA A 380 10.98 6.31 0.75
CA ALA A 380 11.20 7.08 1.97
C ALA A 380 12.53 7.83 1.98
N ARG A 381 12.52 9.01 2.58
CA ARG A 381 13.69 9.88 2.70
C ARG A 381 13.70 10.63 4.03
N THR A 382 14.90 11.05 4.45
CA THR A 382 15.12 11.92 5.60
C THR A 382 16.00 13.09 5.20
N VAL A 383 15.75 14.25 5.82
CA VAL A 383 16.54 15.48 5.66
C VAL A 383 16.76 16.06 7.06
N PHE A 384 18.02 16.26 7.45
CA PHE A 384 18.34 17.04 8.65
C PHE A 384 18.06 18.51 8.34
N LEU A 385 17.47 19.20 9.30
CA LEU A 385 17.12 20.59 9.18
C LEU A 385 18.27 21.46 9.74
N SER A 386 18.63 22.51 9.01
CA SER A 386 19.61 23.51 9.42
C SER A 386 18.96 24.60 10.28
N GLU A 387 19.78 25.48 10.86
CA GLU A 387 19.27 26.67 11.56
C GLU A 387 18.50 27.60 10.62
N GLU A 388 18.86 27.63 9.34
CA GLU A 388 18.18 28.43 8.29
C GLU A 388 16.81 27.86 7.91
N ASP A 389 16.59 26.56 8.12
CA ASP A 389 15.29 25.89 7.89
C ASP A 389 14.32 26.10 9.06
N ASN A 390 14.84 26.53 10.19
CA ASN A 390 14.17 26.69 11.46
C ASN A 390 13.85 28.16 11.74
#